data_235719371259468f401dc9a24f381a64
#
_entry.id   235719371259468f401dc9a24f381a64
#
_cell.length_a   1.000
_cell.length_b   1.000
_cell.length_c   1.000
_cell.angle_alpha   90.00
_cell.angle_beta   90.00
_cell.angle_gamma   90.00
#
_symmetry.space_group_name_H-M   'P 1'
#
loop_
_entity.id
_entity.type
_entity.pdbx_description
1 polymer ?
#
loop_
_entity_poly.entity_id
_entity_poly.type
_entity_poly.pdbx_seq_one_letter_code
_entity_poly.pdbx_strand_id
1 'polypeptide(L)'
;MLSKIHTIKENLYVNSVYIDKLGLSFNQFILVSKDNIITIIETGFRKDFDELYNNMKSIGLFPENIQNIIVPHFEADEMGALPEILKISQKKLNIYAHPICTFGLNDIFNTKAKPVKDSDIISVFEGCSLKFMHTQHVHQWDSLVVYWIEQKILFSSDLFIQGGEFTGINTNNCIAGIVNSIKKDNYLPSHSHLINALNKIKENEIDIIFPMHGSGLSNNINFYIDSLINLNF
;
A
#
# COMPACT_ATOMS: atom_id res chain seq x y z
N MET A 1 -11.68 -17.80 -1.80
CA MET A 1 -11.33 -16.37 -1.82
C MET A 1 -12.42 -15.61 -1.08
N LEU A 2 -12.05 -14.77 -0.14
CA LEU A 2 -12.97 -13.93 0.64
C LEU A 2 -12.55 -12.47 0.43
N SER A 3 -13.44 -11.66 -0.16
CA SER A 3 -13.21 -10.23 -0.39
C SER A 3 -14.12 -9.41 0.52
N LYS A 4 -13.57 -8.42 1.22
CA LYS A 4 -14.31 -7.53 2.13
C LYS A 4 -13.74 -6.12 2.09
N ILE A 5 -14.63 -5.14 2.28
CA ILE A 5 -14.23 -3.77 2.53
C ILE A 5 -14.42 -3.43 4.02
N HIS A 6 -13.40 -2.79 4.59
CA HIS A 6 -13.36 -2.41 6.00
C HIS A 6 -13.29 -0.89 6.12
N THR A 7 -14.14 -0.31 6.94
CA THR A 7 -14.05 1.11 7.31
C THR A 7 -13.05 1.24 8.45
N ILE A 8 -11.96 1.97 8.22
CA ILE A 8 -10.95 2.24 9.25
C ILE A 8 -11.24 3.57 9.95
N LYS A 9 -11.53 4.59 9.14
CA LYS A 9 -11.93 5.94 9.54
C LYS A 9 -12.94 6.46 8.52
N GLU A 10 -13.54 7.62 8.76
CA GLU A 10 -14.49 8.27 7.84
C GLU A 10 -13.94 8.42 6.40
N ASN A 11 -12.63 8.61 6.26
CA ASN A 11 -11.96 8.89 5.00
C ASN A 11 -10.90 7.85 4.59
N LEU A 12 -10.87 6.69 5.28
CA LEU A 12 -9.92 5.60 5.01
C LEU A 12 -10.63 4.25 5.08
N TYR A 13 -10.58 3.53 3.97
CA TYR A 13 -11.12 2.19 3.83
C TYR A 13 -10.05 1.24 3.34
N VAL A 14 -10.18 -0.03 3.68
CA VAL A 14 -9.32 -1.11 3.17
C VAL A 14 -10.22 -2.14 2.49
N ASN A 15 -10.05 -2.32 1.20
CA ASN A 15 -10.54 -3.50 0.51
C ASN A 15 -9.50 -4.60 0.65
N SER A 16 -9.89 -5.75 1.14
CA SER A 16 -8.97 -6.86 1.37
C SER A 16 -9.49 -8.14 0.73
N VAL A 17 -8.64 -8.79 -0.03
CA VAL A 17 -8.92 -10.08 -0.69
C VAL A 17 -8.05 -11.15 -0.05
N TYR A 18 -8.66 -12.08 0.69
CA TYR A 18 -7.94 -13.19 1.30
C TYR A 18 -7.88 -14.39 0.36
N ILE A 19 -6.67 -14.88 0.11
CA ILE A 19 -6.43 -16.07 -0.70
C ILE A 19 -5.95 -17.20 0.21
N ASP A 20 -6.88 -18.10 0.56
CA ASP A 20 -6.67 -19.19 1.51
C ASP A 20 -5.46 -20.07 1.19
N LYS A 21 -5.28 -20.41 -0.10
CA LYS A 21 -4.14 -21.23 -0.56
C LYS A 21 -2.77 -20.59 -0.29
N LEU A 22 -2.69 -19.27 -0.22
CA LEU A 22 -1.47 -18.52 0.07
C LEU A 22 -1.37 -18.18 1.56
N GLY A 23 -2.50 -18.22 2.28
CA GLY A 23 -2.58 -17.77 3.66
C GLY A 23 -2.33 -16.27 3.81
N LEU A 24 -2.62 -15.48 2.75
CA LEU A 24 -2.34 -14.04 2.69
C LEU A 24 -3.57 -13.23 2.29
N SER A 25 -3.71 -12.06 2.88
CA SER A 25 -4.60 -11.01 2.39
C SER A 25 -3.86 -10.07 1.45
N PHE A 26 -4.58 -9.52 0.48
CA PHE A 26 -4.12 -8.53 -0.49
C PHE A 26 -4.97 -7.28 -0.31
N ASN A 27 -4.37 -6.22 0.20
CA ASN A 27 -5.06 -5.03 0.65
C ASN A 27 -4.94 -3.92 -0.40
N GLN A 28 -6.03 -3.15 -0.59
CA GLN A 28 -6.03 -1.92 -1.36
C GLN A 28 -6.53 -0.81 -0.42
N PHE A 29 -5.78 0.28 -0.34
CA PHE A 29 -6.10 1.38 0.57
C PHE A 29 -6.82 2.49 -0.20
N ILE A 30 -8.01 2.85 0.27
CA ILE A 30 -8.92 3.79 -0.39
C ILE A 30 -9.07 5.02 0.51
N LEU A 31 -8.50 6.14 0.06
CA LEU A 31 -8.58 7.43 0.73
C LEU A 31 -9.63 8.28 0.03
N VAL A 32 -10.52 8.90 0.78
CA VAL A 32 -11.67 9.64 0.22
C VAL A 32 -11.72 11.05 0.79
N SER A 33 -11.80 12.05 -0.08
CA SER A 33 -12.03 13.45 0.34
C SER A 33 -13.50 13.70 0.63
N LYS A 34 -13.79 14.84 1.27
CA LYS A 34 -15.17 15.34 1.48
C LYS A 34 -15.93 15.55 0.16
N ASP A 35 -15.20 15.88 -0.92
CA ASP A 35 -15.76 16.08 -2.26
C ASP A 35 -15.78 14.81 -3.11
N ASN A 36 -15.66 13.63 -2.47
CA ASN A 36 -15.62 12.32 -3.12
C ASN A 36 -14.48 12.14 -4.14
N ILE A 37 -13.36 12.82 -3.96
CA ILE A 37 -12.12 12.50 -4.66
C ILE A 37 -11.55 11.23 -4.04
N ILE A 38 -11.32 10.21 -4.86
CA ILE A 38 -10.78 8.94 -4.39
C ILE A 38 -9.32 8.81 -4.81
N THR A 39 -8.48 8.48 -3.85
CA THR A 39 -7.10 8.03 -4.04
C THR A 39 -7.01 6.57 -3.64
N ILE A 40 -6.46 5.73 -4.51
CA ILE A 40 -6.20 4.34 -4.21
C ILE A 40 -4.69 4.07 -4.18
N ILE A 41 -4.24 3.40 -3.15
CA ILE A 41 -2.87 2.89 -3.02
C ILE A 41 -2.98 1.39 -3.18
N GLU A 42 -2.21 0.82 -4.12
CA GLU A 42 -2.30 -0.58 -4.54
C GLU A 42 -3.66 -0.89 -5.19
N THR A 43 -3.65 -1.41 -6.40
CA THR A 43 -4.91 -1.63 -7.14
C THR A 43 -5.44 -3.05 -7.02
N GLY A 44 -4.63 -3.97 -6.51
CA GLY A 44 -4.96 -5.39 -6.47
C GLY A 44 -4.76 -6.10 -7.81
N PHE A 45 -4.97 -7.40 -7.81
CA PHE A 45 -4.94 -8.20 -9.03
C PHE A 45 -6.07 -7.81 -10.00
N ARG A 46 -5.79 -7.87 -11.29
CA ARG A 46 -6.78 -7.61 -12.34
C ARG A 46 -8.02 -8.50 -12.24
N LYS A 47 -7.84 -9.77 -11.93
CA LYS A 47 -8.93 -10.75 -11.79
C LYS A 47 -9.90 -10.43 -10.65
N ASP A 48 -9.46 -9.65 -9.64
CA ASP A 48 -10.20 -9.33 -8.43
C ASP A 48 -10.85 -7.93 -8.50
N PHE A 49 -10.77 -7.27 -9.68
CA PHE A 49 -11.30 -5.92 -9.86
C PHE A 49 -12.82 -5.82 -9.63
N ASP A 50 -13.58 -6.82 -10.06
CA ASP A 50 -15.04 -6.82 -9.89
C ASP A 50 -15.43 -6.85 -8.41
N GLU A 51 -14.66 -7.54 -7.56
CA GLU A 51 -14.85 -7.53 -6.11
C GLU A 51 -14.54 -6.15 -5.53
N LEU A 52 -13.41 -5.54 -5.91
CA LEU A 52 -13.06 -4.19 -5.49
C LEU A 52 -14.18 -3.20 -5.87
N TYR A 53 -14.64 -3.26 -7.13
CA TYR A 53 -15.70 -2.41 -7.66
C TYR A 53 -17.00 -2.55 -6.85
N ASN A 54 -17.46 -3.78 -6.66
CA ASN A 54 -18.71 -4.07 -5.94
C ASN A 54 -18.62 -3.71 -4.46
N ASN A 55 -17.48 -3.98 -3.81
CA ASN A 55 -17.23 -3.63 -2.42
C ASN A 55 -17.25 -2.12 -2.20
N MET A 56 -16.60 -1.34 -3.05
CA MET A 56 -16.65 0.12 -2.99
C MET A 56 -18.10 0.62 -3.14
N LYS A 57 -18.84 0.13 -4.13
CA LYS A 57 -20.25 0.52 -4.36
C LYS A 57 -21.16 0.15 -3.19
N SER A 58 -20.91 -0.94 -2.51
CA SER A 58 -21.72 -1.39 -1.36
C SER A 58 -21.70 -0.40 -0.18
N ILE A 59 -20.68 0.44 -0.11
CA ILE A 59 -20.53 1.48 0.92
C ILE A 59 -20.72 2.90 0.36
N GLY A 60 -21.24 3.04 -0.85
CA GLY A 60 -21.54 4.32 -1.48
C GLY A 60 -20.34 5.02 -2.12
N LEU A 61 -19.20 4.33 -2.29
CA LEU A 61 -18.05 4.84 -3.04
C LEU A 61 -18.17 4.41 -4.50
N PHE A 62 -17.90 5.34 -5.41
CA PHE A 62 -17.98 5.11 -6.84
C PHE A 62 -16.58 5.03 -7.44
N PRO A 63 -16.12 3.84 -7.90
CA PRO A 63 -14.78 3.67 -8.48
C PRO A 63 -14.50 4.58 -9.67
N GLU A 64 -15.54 5.04 -10.37
CA GLU A 64 -15.46 6.03 -11.45
C GLU A 64 -14.91 7.39 -10.98
N ASN A 65 -14.94 7.66 -9.67
CA ASN A 65 -14.41 8.87 -9.05
C ASN A 65 -12.95 8.74 -8.61
N ILE A 66 -12.29 7.61 -8.87
CA ILE A 66 -10.86 7.49 -8.63
C ILE A 66 -10.13 8.52 -9.48
N GLN A 67 -9.33 9.37 -8.84
CA GLN A 67 -8.54 10.41 -9.49
C GLN A 67 -7.04 10.21 -9.29
N ASN A 68 -6.65 9.57 -8.20
CA ASN A 68 -5.24 9.32 -7.90
C ASN A 68 -5.02 7.84 -7.65
N ILE A 69 -3.98 7.31 -8.26
CA ILE A 69 -3.52 5.93 -8.09
C ILE A 69 -2.06 5.98 -7.69
N ILE A 70 -1.69 5.23 -6.68
CA ILE A 70 -0.32 5.07 -6.25
C ILE A 70 0.06 3.61 -6.43
N VAL A 71 1.14 3.39 -7.16
CA VAL A 71 1.73 2.06 -7.39
C VAL A 71 3.07 2.03 -6.65
N PRO A 72 3.14 1.33 -5.48
CA PRO A 72 4.34 1.27 -4.66
C PRO A 72 5.53 0.57 -5.34
N HIS A 73 5.27 -0.49 -6.13
CA HIS A 73 6.25 -1.11 -7.00
C HIS A 73 5.59 -1.89 -8.15
N PHE A 74 6.40 -2.36 -9.10
CA PHE A 74 5.91 -2.98 -10.33
C PHE A 74 5.62 -4.47 -10.14
N GLU A 75 4.49 -4.79 -9.50
CA GLU A 75 4.03 -6.17 -9.28
C GLU A 75 2.51 -6.29 -9.52
N ALA A 76 2.05 -7.52 -9.79
CA ALA A 76 0.70 -7.77 -10.27
C ALA A 76 -0.40 -7.45 -9.25
N ASP A 77 -0.15 -7.62 -7.96
CA ASP A 77 -1.07 -7.28 -6.87
C ASP A 77 -1.06 -5.80 -6.52
N GLU A 78 0.01 -5.09 -6.86
CA GLU A 78 0.13 -3.65 -6.68
C GLU A 78 -0.60 -2.85 -7.77
N MET A 79 -0.54 -3.32 -9.02
CA MET A 79 -0.98 -2.54 -10.19
C MET A 79 -1.91 -3.28 -11.14
N GLY A 80 -2.23 -4.55 -10.86
CA GLY A 80 -2.90 -5.44 -11.82
C GLY A 80 -4.27 -4.96 -12.26
N ALA A 81 -5.05 -4.32 -11.38
CA ALA A 81 -6.37 -3.78 -11.73
C ALA A 81 -6.32 -2.41 -12.42
N LEU A 82 -5.16 -1.79 -12.59
CA LEU A 82 -5.01 -0.49 -13.27
C LEU A 82 -5.71 -0.42 -14.63
N PRO A 83 -5.61 -1.43 -15.54
CA PRO A 83 -6.30 -1.36 -16.83
C PRO A 83 -7.83 -1.27 -16.70
N GLU A 84 -8.40 -1.91 -15.69
CA GLU A 84 -9.85 -1.88 -15.48
C GLU A 84 -10.28 -0.52 -14.89
N ILE A 85 -9.50 0.05 -13.98
CA ILE A 85 -9.73 1.39 -13.45
C ILE A 85 -9.64 2.44 -14.58
N LEU A 86 -8.67 2.31 -15.49
CA LEU A 86 -8.52 3.19 -16.66
C LEU A 86 -9.75 3.18 -17.57
N LYS A 87 -10.41 2.02 -17.73
CA LYS A 87 -11.62 1.88 -18.58
C LYS A 87 -12.83 2.59 -17.99
N ILE A 88 -13.00 2.55 -16.67
CA ILE A 88 -14.20 3.08 -15.99
C ILE A 88 -14.05 4.54 -15.56
N SER A 89 -12.82 5.03 -15.44
CA SER A 89 -12.56 6.38 -14.92
C SER A 89 -13.19 7.44 -15.79
N GLN A 90 -14.02 8.27 -15.17
CA GLN A 90 -14.62 9.48 -15.79
C GLN A 90 -13.76 10.72 -15.60
N LYS A 91 -12.68 10.62 -14.88
CA LYS A 91 -11.77 11.71 -14.51
C LYS A 91 -10.38 11.49 -15.11
N LYS A 92 -9.64 12.59 -15.23
CA LYS A 92 -8.22 12.49 -15.55
C LYS A 92 -7.48 11.85 -14.38
N LEU A 93 -6.92 10.67 -14.59
CA LEU A 93 -6.16 9.95 -13.57
C LEU A 93 -4.75 10.53 -13.40
N ASN A 94 -4.34 10.67 -12.15
CA ASN A 94 -2.96 10.88 -11.75
C ASN A 94 -2.42 9.55 -11.22
N ILE A 95 -1.45 8.99 -11.88
CA ILE A 95 -0.79 7.73 -11.47
C ILE A 95 0.60 8.09 -10.98
N TYR A 96 0.92 7.77 -9.73
CA TYR A 96 2.19 8.06 -9.10
C TYR A 96 2.95 6.77 -8.82
N ALA A 97 4.21 6.72 -9.19
CA ALA A 97 5.06 5.56 -8.98
C ALA A 97 6.55 5.95 -8.95
N HIS A 98 7.39 5.03 -8.53
CA HIS A 98 8.85 5.17 -8.66
C HIS A 98 9.24 5.45 -10.12
N PRO A 99 10.26 6.29 -10.41
CA PRO A 99 10.64 6.63 -11.79
C PRO A 99 10.83 5.43 -12.71
N ILE A 100 11.43 4.35 -12.23
CA ILE A 100 11.61 3.12 -13.01
C ILE A 100 10.28 2.43 -13.32
N CYS A 101 9.38 2.36 -12.35
CA CYS A 101 8.05 1.76 -12.52
C CYS A 101 7.23 2.51 -13.59
N THR A 102 7.36 3.84 -13.68
CA THR A 102 6.61 4.64 -14.65
C THR A 102 6.87 4.25 -16.10
N PHE A 103 8.07 3.77 -16.45
CA PHE A 103 8.36 3.30 -17.82
C PHE A 103 7.49 2.10 -18.17
N GLY A 104 7.44 1.08 -17.30
CA GLY A 104 6.61 -0.10 -17.53
C GLY A 104 5.11 0.22 -17.54
N LEU A 105 4.63 1.06 -16.60
CA LEU A 105 3.24 1.50 -16.54
C LEU A 105 2.83 2.22 -17.83
N ASN A 106 3.68 3.11 -18.34
CA ASN A 106 3.39 3.89 -19.53
C ASN A 106 3.38 3.03 -20.80
N ASP A 107 4.30 2.08 -20.91
CA ASP A 107 4.40 1.18 -22.07
C ASP A 107 3.26 0.16 -22.08
N ILE A 108 3.08 -0.59 -20.97
CA ILE A 108 2.12 -1.70 -20.92
C ILE A 108 0.67 -1.22 -20.92
N PHE A 109 0.38 -0.12 -20.20
CA PHE A 109 -1.00 0.34 -20.00
C PHE A 109 -1.34 1.61 -20.79
N ASN A 110 -0.41 2.13 -21.61
CA ASN A 110 -0.57 3.37 -22.38
C ASN A 110 -1.02 4.54 -21.47
N THR A 111 -0.37 4.70 -20.33
CA THR A 111 -0.65 5.74 -19.33
C THR A 111 0.32 6.90 -19.44
N LYS A 112 0.16 7.88 -18.54
CA LYS A 112 1.11 8.97 -18.30
C LYS A 112 1.40 9.02 -16.80
N ALA A 113 1.96 7.93 -16.28
CA ALA A 113 2.35 7.86 -14.89
C ALA A 113 3.41 8.92 -14.56
N LYS A 114 3.27 9.52 -13.38
CA LYS A 114 4.12 10.59 -12.89
C LYS A 114 5.19 10.00 -11.97
N PRO A 115 6.47 10.20 -12.28
CA PRO A 115 7.52 9.76 -11.38
C PRO A 115 7.52 10.59 -10.09
N VAL A 116 7.64 9.92 -8.95
CA VAL A 116 7.85 10.55 -7.65
C VAL A 116 9.30 10.36 -7.22
N LYS A 117 9.90 11.40 -6.68
CA LYS A 117 11.25 11.34 -6.11
C LYS A 117 11.17 10.92 -4.64
N ASP A 118 12.30 10.47 -4.13
CA ASP A 118 12.43 10.22 -2.69
C ASP A 118 12.17 11.50 -1.89
N SER A 119 11.31 11.40 -0.89
CA SER A 119 10.82 12.47 -0.03
C SER A 119 9.89 13.51 -0.70
N ASP A 120 9.44 13.28 -1.93
CA ASP A 120 8.39 14.12 -2.53
C ASP A 120 7.12 14.07 -1.66
N ILE A 121 6.47 15.24 -1.53
CA ILE A 121 5.16 15.36 -0.85
C ILE A 121 4.14 15.83 -1.88
N ILE A 122 3.06 15.09 -2.03
CA ILE A 122 1.97 15.39 -2.96
C ILE A 122 0.66 15.48 -2.18
N SER A 123 0.00 16.63 -2.25
CA SER A 123 -1.38 16.75 -1.76
C SER A 123 -2.32 16.16 -2.80
N VAL A 124 -3.01 15.08 -2.45
CA VAL A 124 -3.97 14.40 -3.34
C VAL A 124 -5.38 14.96 -3.18
N PHE A 125 -5.69 15.53 -2.00
CA PHE A 125 -6.85 16.35 -1.70
C PHE A 125 -6.61 17.14 -0.40
N GLU A 126 -7.50 18.05 -0.04
CA GLU A 126 -7.37 18.85 1.18
C GLU A 126 -7.31 17.97 2.45
N GLY A 127 -6.25 18.11 3.24
CA GLY A 127 -5.99 17.30 4.44
C GLY A 127 -5.39 15.93 4.16
N CYS A 128 -4.91 15.69 2.92
CA CYS A 128 -4.20 14.46 2.58
C CYS A 128 -2.92 14.77 1.78
N SER A 129 -1.84 14.94 2.51
CA SER A 129 -0.49 15.09 1.98
C SER A 129 0.26 13.77 2.12
N LEU A 130 0.63 13.19 1.01
CA LEU A 130 1.33 11.91 0.94
C LEU A 130 2.82 12.14 0.68
N LYS A 131 3.66 11.71 1.62
CA LYS A 131 5.12 11.69 1.47
C LYS A 131 5.54 10.34 0.91
N PHE A 132 6.29 10.37 -0.17
CA PHE A 132 6.83 9.18 -0.83
C PHE A 132 8.25 8.91 -0.36
N MET A 133 8.53 7.72 0.12
CA MET A 133 9.87 7.33 0.54
C MET A 133 10.32 6.11 -0.26
N HIS A 134 11.42 6.23 -1.00
CA HIS A 134 11.98 5.11 -1.74
C HIS A 134 12.63 4.12 -0.78
N THR A 135 12.22 2.86 -0.90
CA THR A 135 12.70 1.74 -0.08
C THR A 135 13.32 0.67 -0.99
N GLN A 136 14.25 1.08 -1.82
CA GLN A 136 14.89 0.25 -2.85
C GLN A 136 15.34 -1.10 -2.30
N HIS A 137 15.00 -2.18 -3.02
CA HIS A 137 15.26 -3.57 -2.63
C HIS A 137 14.55 -4.03 -1.33
N VAL A 138 13.46 -3.33 -0.96
CA VAL A 138 12.54 -3.79 0.09
C VAL A 138 11.11 -3.89 -0.51
N HIS A 139 10.72 -4.97 -1.30
CA HIS A 139 11.66 -6.02 -1.77
C HIS A 139 12.11 -5.84 -3.23
N GLN A 140 11.43 -5.00 -4.01
CA GLN A 140 11.77 -4.71 -5.40
C GLN A 140 12.71 -3.49 -5.50
N TRP A 141 13.42 -3.39 -6.64
CA TRP A 141 14.29 -2.24 -6.92
C TRP A 141 13.54 -0.91 -6.88
N ASP A 142 12.33 -0.88 -7.39
CA ASP A 142 11.46 0.29 -7.52
C ASP A 142 10.49 0.46 -6.34
N SER A 143 10.70 -0.25 -5.23
CA SER A 143 9.84 -0.17 -4.06
C SER A 143 9.86 1.22 -3.42
N LEU A 144 8.68 1.66 -3.01
CA LEU A 144 8.46 2.83 -2.18
C LEU A 144 7.36 2.57 -1.15
N VAL A 145 7.36 3.35 -0.11
CA VAL A 145 6.29 3.40 0.88
C VAL A 145 5.67 4.79 0.91
N VAL A 146 4.45 4.90 1.37
CA VAL A 146 3.67 6.14 1.34
C VAL A 146 3.23 6.52 2.75
N TYR A 147 3.56 7.73 3.18
CA TYR A 147 3.21 8.22 4.49
C TYR A 147 2.20 9.36 4.40
N TRP A 148 1.02 9.16 5.00
CA TRP A 148 -0.01 10.18 5.13
C TRP A 148 0.29 11.05 6.35
N ILE A 149 0.79 12.26 6.08
CA ILE A 149 1.38 13.14 7.09
C ILE A 149 0.37 13.52 8.17
N GLU A 150 -0.81 14.01 7.78
CA GLU A 150 -1.82 14.53 8.72
C GLU A 150 -2.43 13.43 9.61
N GLN A 151 -2.40 12.19 9.16
CA GLN A 151 -2.97 11.06 9.90
C GLN A 151 -1.90 10.19 10.57
N LYS A 152 -0.61 10.45 10.32
CA LYS A 152 0.54 9.66 10.81
C LYS A 152 0.41 8.17 10.46
N ILE A 153 -0.07 7.90 9.24
CA ILE A 153 -0.29 6.55 8.73
C ILE A 153 0.76 6.22 7.67
N LEU A 154 1.44 5.11 7.83
CA LEU A 154 2.34 4.55 6.82
C LEU A 154 1.63 3.41 6.07
N PHE A 155 1.56 3.51 4.75
CA PHE A 155 1.25 2.41 3.84
C PHE A 155 2.58 1.84 3.38
N SER A 156 2.89 0.63 3.86
CA SER A 156 4.27 0.11 3.81
C SER A 156 4.51 -0.90 2.69
N SER A 157 3.52 -1.08 1.78
CA SER A 157 3.62 -2.09 0.73
C SER A 157 4.07 -3.43 1.33
N ASP A 158 5.09 -4.08 0.79
CA ASP A 158 5.57 -5.38 1.25
C ASP A 158 6.52 -5.35 2.46
N LEU A 159 6.63 -4.21 3.11
CA LEU A 159 7.32 -4.15 4.40
C LEU A 159 6.31 -4.40 5.54
N PHE A 160 6.72 -5.14 6.56
CA PHE A 160 5.88 -5.58 7.71
C PHE A 160 4.79 -6.59 7.36
N ILE A 161 4.97 -7.38 6.30
CA ILE A 161 4.02 -8.44 5.88
C ILE A 161 3.69 -9.40 7.03
N GLN A 162 2.42 -9.76 7.11
CA GLN A 162 1.91 -10.78 8.01
C GLN A 162 0.97 -11.73 7.27
N GLY A 163 1.02 -13.01 7.61
CA GLY A 163 0.03 -13.99 7.15
C GLY A 163 -1.36 -13.75 7.76
N GLY A 164 -2.37 -14.33 7.13
CA GLY A 164 -3.76 -14.33 7.60
C GLY A 164 -4.67 -13.31 6.92
N GLU A 165 -5.92 -13.30 7.37
CA GLU A 165 -6.93 -12.35 6.91
C GLU A 165 -6.66 -10.95 7.49
N PHE A 166 -7.09 -9.92 6.76
CA PHE A 166 -7.15 -8.57 7.31
C PHE A 166 -8.32 -8.47 8.30
N THR A 167 -8.02 -8.15 9.54
CA THR A 167 -9.00 -8.01 10.63
C THR A 167 -9.12 -6.59 11.18
N GLY A 168 -8.53 -5.61 10.50
CA GLY A 168 -8.48 -4.22 10.94
C GLY A 168 -7.10 -3.83 11.47
N ILE A 169 -7.06 -3.04 12.54
CA ILE A 169 -5.81 -2.61 13.19
C ILE A 169 -5.54 -3.52 14.38
N ASN A 170 -4.39 -4.19 14.33
CA ASN A 170 -3.95 -5.05 15.41
C ASN A 170 -3.15 -4.24 16.45
N THR A 171 -3.56 -4.35 17.71
CA THR A 171 -2.91 -3.72 18.86
C THR A 171 -1.97 -4.68 19.61
N ASN A 172 -1.99 -5.96 19.26
CA ASN A 172 -1.11 -6.97 19.84
C ASN A 172 0.25 -6.98 19.15
N ASN A 173 1.25 -7.56 19.83
CA ASN A 173 2.58 -7.70 19.25
C ASN A 173 2.59 -8.76 18.14
N CYS A 174 2.87 -8.34 16.91
CA CYS A 174 2.91 -9.19 15.72
C CYS A 174 4.33 -9.46 15.19
N ILE A 175 5.38 -9.03 15.90
CA ILE A 175 6.77 -9.10 15.41
C ILE A 175 7.17 -10.53 15.01
N ALA A 176 6.72 -11.53 15.74
CA ALA A 176 7.04 -12.93 15.43
C ALA A 176 6.49 -13.36 14.07
N GLY A 177 5.26 -12.92 13.71
CA GLY A 177 4.66 -13.17 12.40
C GLY A 177 5.42 -12.48 11.27
N ILE A 178 5.80 -11.22 11.46
CA ILE A 178 6.57 -10.44 10.49
C ILE A 178 7.94 -11.08 10.25
N VAL A 179 8.66 -11.40 11.31
CA VAL A 179 9.98 -12.07 11.22
C VAL A 179 9.87 -13.44 10.55
N ASN A 180 8.81 -14.19 10.86
CA ASN A 180 8.57 -15.48 10.22
C ASN A 180 8.32 -15.35 8.71
N SER A 181 7.53 -14.36 8.26
CA SER A 181 7.31 -14.10 6.83
C SER A 181 8.63 -13.77 6.13
N ILE A 182 9.46 -12.88 6.71
CA ILE A 182 10.78 -12.55 6.15
C ILE A 182 11.66 -13.80 6.00
N LYS A 183 11.76 -14.60 7.06
CA LYS A 183 12.65 -15.79 7.07
C LYS A 183 12.15 -16.93 6.18
N LYS A 184 10.84 -17.16 6.19
CA LYS A 184 10.23 -18.27 5.44
C LYS A 184 10.29 -18.01 3.94
N ASP A 185 9.91 -16.81 3.53
CA ASP A 185 9.72 -16.49 2.11
C ASP A 185 11.00 -15.91 1.50
N ASN A 186 11.96 -15.50 2.33
CA ASN A 186 13.29 -14.98 1.95
C ASN A 186 13.21 -13.92 0.82
N TYR A 187 12.21 -13.06 0.92
CA TYR A 187 11.89 -12.09 -0.15
C TYR A 187 12.71 -10.81 -0.09
N LEU A 188 13.41 -10.55 1.03
CA LEU A 188 14.27 -9.39 1.19
C LEU A 188 15.71 -9.71 0.75
N PRO A 189 16.19 -9.13 -0.34
CA PRO A 189 17.50 -9.50 -0.92
C PRO A 189 18.69 -8.96 -0.12
N SER A 190 18.50 -7.98 0.76
CA SER A 190 19.61 -7.30 1.43
C SER A 190 19.21 -6.66 2.75
N HIS A 191 19.89 -7.08 3.81
CA HIS A 191 19.73 -6.50 5.15
C HIS A 191 20.12 -5.01 5.20
N SER A 192 21.18 -4.62 4.50
CA SER A 192 21.60 -3.21 4.48
C SER A 192 20.56 -2.30 3.83
N HIS A 193 19.88 -2.74 2.79
CA HIS A 193 18.77 -1.99 2.19
C HIS A 193 17.57 -1.91 3.13
N LEU A 194 17.24 -2.99 3.83
CA LEU A 194 16.20 -2.98 4.86
C LEU A 194 16.51 -1.97 5.97
N ILE A 195 17.73 -1.98 6.52
CA ILE A 195 18.15 -1.02 7.55
C ILE A 195 18.03 0.41 7.06
N ASN A 196 18.48 0.70 5.83
CA ASN A 196 18.38 2.04 5.24
C ASN A 196 16.91 2.50 5.11
N ALA A 197 16.02 1.62 4.63
CA ALA A 197 14.60 1.90 4.54
C ALA A 197 13.97 2.15 5.91
N LEU A 198 14.24 1.29 6.89
CA LEU A 198 13.71 1.42 8.25
C LEU A 198 14.20 2.69 8.97
N ASN A 199 15.47 3.06 8.81
CA ASN A 199 15.99 4.31 9.36
C ASN A 199 15.28 5.53 8.78
N LYS A 200 15.04 5.55 7.45
CA LYS A 200 14.29 6.62 6.78
C LYS A 200 12.83 6.69 7.29
N ILE A 201 12.18 5.55 7.45
CA ILE A 201 10.82 5.45 7.98
C ILE A 201 10.77 5.98 9.41
N LYS A 202 11.75 5.65 10.24
CA LYS A 202 11.85 6.05 11.65
C LYS A 202 11.99 7.56 11.86
N GLU A 203 12.38 8.33 10.84
CA GLU A 203 12.41 9.80 10.90
C GLU A 203 11.02 10.44 10.97
N ASN A 204 9.95 9.65 10.77
CA ASN A 204 8.58 10.14 10.77
C ASN A 204 7.84 9.64 12.01
N GLU A 205 6.93 10.46 12.52
CA GLU A 205 6.04 10.08 13.63
C GLU A 205 4.88 9.25 13.08
N ILE A 206 4.89 7.93 13.34
CA ILE A 206 3.93 6.98 12.79
C ILE A 206 3.08 6.37 13.90
N ASP A 207 1.76 6.48 13.78
CA ASP A 207 0.79 5.89 14.71
C ASP A 207 0.29 4.54 14.22
N ILE A 208 0.19 4.36 12.90
CA ILE A 208 -0.34 3.14 12.27
C ILE A 208 0.50 2.78 11.04
N ILE A 209 0.82 1.50 10.88
CA ILE A 209 1.38 0.92 9.66
C ILE A 209 0.34 0.00 9.02
N PHE A 210 0.09 0.17 7.73
CA PHE A 210 -0.70 -0.74 6.91
C PHE A 210 0.19 -1.42 5.87
N PRO A 211 0.51 -2.71 6.03
CA PRO A 211 1.19 -3.48 4.99
C PRO A 211 0.20 -3.94 3.92
N MET A 212 0.71 -4.22 2.73
CA MET A 212 -0.06 -4.84 1.64
C MET A 212 -0.66 -6.18 2.08
N HIS A 213 0.06 -6.96 2.87
CA HIS A 213 -0.38 -8.27 3.35
C HIS A 213 -0.50 -8.31 4.86
N GLY A 214 -1.67 -8.70 5.37
CA GLY A 214 -1.97 -8.80 6.80
C GLY A 214 -2.73 -7.59 7.33
N SER A 215 -2.88 -7.52 8.63
CA SER A 215 -3.60 -6.45 9.34
C SER A 215 -2.71 -5.25 9.63
N GLY A 216 -3.35 -4.08 9.81
CA GLY A 216 -2.66 -2.88 10.27
C GLY A 216 -2.00 -3.09 11.64
N LEU A 217 -0.92 -2.37 11.89
CA LEU A 217 -0.18 -2.36 13.16
C LEU A 217 -0.37 -1.01 13.84
N SER A 218 -0.62 -1.04 15.13
CA SER A 218 -0.55 0.15 16.00
C SER A 218 0.14 -0.24 17.32
N ASN A 219 0.43 0.76 18.14
CA ASN A 219 1.22 0.61 19.36
C ASN A 219 2.67 0.19 19.12
N ASN A 220 3.58 0.87 19.78
CA ASN A 220 5.01 0.55 19.74
C ASN A 220 5.62 0.42 18.33
N ILE A 221 5.24 1.30 17.39
CA ILE A 221 5.75 1.25 16.01
C ILE A 221 7.29 1.22 15.98
N ASN A 222 7.94 2.00 16.83
CA ASN A 222 9.40 1.98 16.95
C ASN A 222 9.95 0.60 17.37
N PHE A 223 9.22 -0.17 18.18
CA PHE A 223 9.61 -1.52 18.54
C PHE A 223 9.66 -2.44 17.30
N TYR A 224 8.69 -2.35 16.39
CA TYR A 224 8.71 -3.13 15.15
C TYR A 224 9.89 -2.74 14.27
N ILE A 225 10.12 -1.44 14.10
CA ILE A 225 11.24 -0.91 13.30
C ILE A 225 12.57 -1.37 13.88
N ASP A 226 12.79 -1.18 15.19
CA ASP A 226 14.04 -1.55 15.84
C ASP A 226 14.28 -3.07 15.86
N SER A 227 13.20 -3.86 15.99
CA SER A 227 13.29 -5.32 15.92
C SER A 227 13.77 -5.81 14.55
N LEU A 228 13.31 -5.15 13.46
CA LEU A 228 13.75 -5.50 12.11
C LEU A 228 15.17 -4.97 11.79
N ILE A 229 15.57 -3.82 12.32
CA ILE A 229 16.94 -3.30 12.20
C ILE A 229 17.94 -4.27 12.85
N ASN A 230 17.56 -4.85 13.98
CA ASN A 230 18.41 -5.80 14.73
C ASN A 230 18.23 -7.27 14.31
N LEU A 231 17.43 -7.53 13.27
CA LEU A 231 17.21 -8.88 12.78
C LEU A 231 18.45 -9.41 12.07
N ASN A 232 18.98 -10.53 12.54
CA ASN A 232 20.05 -11.25 11.84
C ASN A 232 19.44 -12.14 10.74
N PHE A 233 19.87 -11.92 9.51
CA PHE A 233 19.54 -12.75 8.34
C PHE A 233 20.53 -13.89 8.18
#